data_c5a41abaa2f908ba053ca674889c3a77
#
_entry.id   c5a41abaa2f908ba053ca674889c3a77
#
_cell.length_a   1.000
_cell.length_b   1.000
_cell.length_c   1.000
_cell.angle_alpha   90.00
_cell.angle_beta   90.00
_cell.angle_gamma   90.00
#
_symmetry.space_group_name_H-M   'P 1'
#
loop_
_entity.id
_entity.type
_entity.pdbx_description
1 polymer ?
#
loop_
_entity_poly.entity_id
_entity_poly.type
_entity_poly.pdbx_seq_one_letter_code
_entity_poly.pdbx_strand_id
1 'polypeptide(L)'
;MNKKRNWRGVSDKIAKDKQEIYNSREWKELRIQKLRANPLCEQCIKDGEAIGIPGGYIRSATCVHHIIPIETAKTKDEMKRLAFDVNNLRALCFACHARIHKELGSNTAKIVRQRAEARQDRWANNLMSKFTIKTEEQ
;
A
#
# COMPACT_ATOMS: atom_id res chain seq x y z
N MET A 1 7.23 -19.64 -25.63
CA MET A 1 7.90 -18.33 -25.81
C MET A 1 6.95 -17.15 -25.85
N ASN A 2 5.72 -17.32 -26.28
CA ASN A 2 4.73 -16.22 -26.32
C ASN A 2 4.28 -15.70 -24.95
N LYS A 3 4.36 -16.53 -23.90
CA LYS A 3 4.01 -16.14 -22.54
C LYS A 3 4.93 -15.07 -21.93
N LYS A 4 6.20 -15.01 -22.38
CA LYS A 4 7.16 -14.00 -21.89
C LYS A 4 6.87 -12.60 -22.47
N ARG A 5 6.35 -12.51 -23.68
CA ARG A 5 6.02 -11.20 -24.31
C ARG A 5 4.79 -10.57 -23.66
N ASN A 6 3.76 -11.35 -23.38
CA ASN A 6 2.56 -10.86 -22.70
C ASN A 6 2.86 -10.37 -21.28
N TRP A 7 3.80 -11.02 -20.63
CA TRP A 7 4.23 -10.64 -19.29
C TRP A 7 4.93 -9.29 -19.26
N ARG A 8 5.80 -9.03 -20.21
CA ARG A 8 6.50 -7.74 -20.34
C ARG A 8 5.50 -6.63 -20.66
N GLY A 9 4.54 -6.86 -21.53
CA GLY A 9 3.55 -5.86 -21.90
C GLY A 9 2.66 -5.45 -20.73
N VAL A 10 2.23 -6.41 -19.90
CA VAL A 10 1.44 -6.13 -18.69
C VAL A 10 2.27 -5.37 -17.66
N SER A 11 3.52 -5.79 -17.46
CA SER A 11 4.45 -5.10 -16.55
C SER A 11 4.73 -3.66 -17.00
N ASP A 12 4.94 -3.45 -18.30
CA ASP A 12 5.20 -2.13 -18.88
C ASP A 12 3.98 -1.21 -18.75
N LYS A 13 2.79 -1.74 -18.94
CA LYS A 13 1.54 -0.98 -18.78
C LYS A 13 1.34 -0.56 -17.34
N ILE A 14 1.54 -1.47 -16.39
CA ILE A 14 1.45 -1.17 -14.96
C ILE A 14 2.46 -0.09 -14.57
N ALA A 15 3.69 -0.22 -15.02
CA ALA A 15 4.74 0.77 -14.76
C ALA A 15 4.38 2.14 -15.33
N LYS A 16 3.82 2.18 -16.54
CA LYS A 16 3.38 3.42 -17.19
C LYS A 16 2.23 4.08 -16.43
N ASP A 17 1.21 3.31 -16.07
CA ASP A 17 0.05 3.81 -15.33
C ASP A 17 0.46 4.35 -13.95
N LYS A 18 1.34 3.63 -13.27
CA LYS A 18 1.93 4.04 -11.99
C LYS A 18 2.69 5.35 -12.11
N GLN A 19 3.50 5.49 -13.14
CA GLN A 19 4.27 6.71 -13.40
C GLN A 19 3.36 7.91 -13.68
N GLU A 20 2.30 7.72 -14.45
CA GLU A 20 1.30 8.76 -14.72
C GLU A 20 0.62 9.24 -13.42
N ILE A 21 0.26 8.32 -12.54
CA ILE A 21 -0.34 8.64 -11.24
C ILE A 21 0.62 9.45 -10.37
N TYR A 22 1.88 9.02 -10.27
CA TYR A 22 2.88 9.72 -9.46
C TYR A 22 3.25 11.09 -10.02
N ASN A 23 3.13 11.29 -11.32
CA ASN A 23 3.36 12.58 -11.97
C ASN A 23 2.14 13.51 -11.93
N SER A 24 0.98 13.00 -11.54
CA SER A 24 -0.24 13.78 -11.50
C SER A 24 -0.20 14.85 -10.40
N ARG A 25 -0.89 15.96 -10.66
CA ARG A 25 -1.03 17.04 -9.70
C ARG A 25 -1.76 16.59 -8.44
N GLU A 26 -2.80 15.78 -8.61
CA GLU A 26 -3.60 15.25 -7.50
C GLU A 26 -2.74 14.44 -6.53
N TRP A 27 -1.85 13.60 -7.04
CA TRP A 27 -0.95 12.83 -6.19
C TRP A 27 0.03 13.73 -5.44
N LYS A 28 0.63 14.69 -6.12
CA LYS A 28 1.60 15.60 -5.51
C LYS A 28 0.97 16.42 -4.38
N GLU A 29 -0.25 16.90 -4.59
CA GLU A 29 -1.00 17.64 -3.56
C GLU A 29 -1.37 16.73 -2.38
N LEU A 30 -1.89 15.53 -2.65
CA LEU A 30 -2.26 14.57 -1.61
C LEU A 30 -1.04 14.16 -0.77
N ARG A 31 0.10 13.95 -1.42
CA ARG A 31 1.36 13.61 -0.75
C ARG A 31 1.76 14.72 0.22
N ILE A 32 1.70 15.96 -0.21
CA ILE A 32 2.01 17.11 0.64
C ILE A 32 1.04 17.20 1.81
N GLN A 33 -0.25 17.02 1.58
CA GLN A 33 -1.26 17.04 2.62
C GLN A 33 -1.02 15.94 3.65
N LYS A 34 -0.71 14.73 3.20
CA LYS A 34 -0.42 13.60 4.11
C LYS A 34 0.79 13.88 4.98
N LEU A 35 1.88 14.41 4.42
CA LEU A 35 3.09 14.74 5.16
C LEU A 35 2.88 15.90 6.15
N ARG A 36 2.01 16.84 5.82
CA ARG A 36 1.65 17.93 6.73
C ARG A 36 0.79 17.44 7.90
N ALA A 37 -0.15 16.54 7.62
CA ALA A 37 -1.00 15.96 8.65
C ALA A 37 -0.23 15.00 9.56
N ASN A 38 0.78 14.31 9.03
CA ASN A 38 1.61 13.35 9.76
C ASN A 38 3.09 13.66 9.53
N PRO A 39 3.62 14.73 10.18
CA PRO A 39 5.00 15.15 9.95
C PRO A 39 6.05 14.21 10.53
N LEU A 40 5.65 13.31 11.45
CA LEU A 40 6.54 12.33 12.05
C LEU A 40 6.27 10.95 11.48
N CYS A 41 7.31 10.13 11.35
CA CYS A 41 7.21 8.79 10.82
C CYS A 41 6.25 7.93 11.65
N GLU A 42 5.18 7.44 11.05
CA GLU A 42 4.17 6.62 11.73
C GLU A 42 4.74 5.29 12.23
N GLN A 43 5.70 4.72 11.51
CA GLN A 43 6.36 3.47 11.92
C GLN A 43 7.30 3.67 13.11
N CYS A 44 8.06 4.78 13.13
CA CYS A 44 8.91 5.11 14.28
C CYS A 44 8.09 5.29 15.55
N ILE A 45 6.92 5.94 15.46
CA ILE A 45 6.00 6.12 16.58
C ILE A 45 5.52 4.75 17.07
N LYS A 46 5.09 3.90 16.17
CA LYS A 46 4.59 2.55 16.50
C LYS A 46 5.67 1.68 17.13
N ASP A 47 6.89 1.70 16.58
CA ASP A 47 8.03 0.94 17.12
C ASP A 47 8.42 1.48 18.50
N GLY A 48 8.42 2.79 18.69
CA GLY A 48 8.70 3.43 19.98
C GLY A 48 7.71 3.03 21.05
N GLU A 49 6.42 2.98 20.73
CA GLU A 49 5.37 2.53 21.63
C GLU A 49 5.57 1.05 22.01
N ALA A 50 5.91 0.21 21.02
CA ALA A 50 6.09 -1.24 21.21
C ALA A 50 7.24 -1.56 22.18
N ILE A 51 8.33 -0.77 22.16
CA ILE A 51 9.48 -0.99 23.06
C ILE A 51 9.41 -0.14 24.33
N GLY A 52 8.32 0.61 24.54
CA GLY A 52 8.12 1.40 25.76
C GLY A 52 9.03 2.61 25.89
N ILE A 53 9.56 3.14 24.78
CA ILE A 53 10.39 4.34 24.76
C ILE A 53 9.65 5.44 23.99
N PRO A 54 8.67 6.14 24.60
CA PRO A 54 7.95 7.19 23.92
C PRO A 54 8.88 8.36 23.61
N GLY A 55 8.88 8.81 22.35
CA GLY A 55 9.67 9.94 21.90
C GLY A 55 11.12 9.63 21.55
N GLY A 56 11.57 8.36 21.68
CA GLY A 56 12.93 7.98 21.29
C GLY A 56 13.04 7.78 19.78
N TYR A 57 13.93 8.54 19.12
CA TYR A 57 14.31 8.35 17.71
C TYR A 57 13.16 8.41 16.70
N ILE A 58 12.15 9.21 16.95
CA ILE A 58 11.10 9.47 15.95
C ILE A 58 11.64 10.42 14.91
N ARG A 59 11.81 9.93 13.68
CA ARG A 59 12.29 10.71 12.55
C ARG A 59 11.14 11.41 11.84
N SER A 60 11.44 12.50 11.16
CA SER A 60 10.48 13.20 10.32
C SER A 60 10.07 12.29 9.15
N ALA A 61 8.78 12.32 8.81
CA ALA A 61 8.28 11.63 7.64
C ALA A 61 8.68 12.38 6.37
N THR A 62 9.26 11.67 5.42
CA THR A 62 9.69 12.21 4.12
C THR A 62 9.08 11.48 2.95
N CYS A 63 8.52 10.29 3.18
CA CYS A 63 7.96 9.43 2.16
C CYS A 63 6.50 9.12 2.48
N VAL A 64 5.68 8.96 1.45
CA VAL A 64 4.32 8.46 1.57
C VAL A 64 4.28 7.06 0.95
N HIS A 65 3.89 6.08 1.75
CA HIS A 65 3.86 4.67 1.41
C HIS A 65 2.41 4.21 1.23
N HIS A 66 2.16 3.40 0.20
CA HIS A 66 0.87 2.73 0.03
C HIS A 66 0.89 1.41 0.80
N ILE A 67 -0.04 1.24 1.74
CA ILE A 67 -0.17 0.00 2.53
C ILE A 67 -0.46 -1.17 1.61
N ILE A 68 -1.46 -1.01 0.75
CA ILE A 68 -1.75 -1.93 -0.35
C ILE A 68 -1.05 -1.37 -1.58
N PRO A 69 -0.05 -2.07 -2.15
CA PRO A 69 0.66 -1.57 -3.31
C PRO A 69 -0.29 -1.33 -4.49
N ILE A 70 -0.13 -0.20 -5.15
CA ILE A 70 -1.01 0.16 -6.28
C ILE A 70 -0.83 -0.77 -7.47
N GLU A 71 0.31 -1.44 -7.56
CA GLU A 71 0.61 -2.44 -8.60
C GLU A 71 -0.30 -3.67 -8.53
N THR A 72 -0.99 -3.88 -7.40
CA THR A 72 -1.95 -4.99 -7.26
C THR A 72 -3.26 -4.75 -7.97
N ALA A 73 -3.51 -3.52 -8.41
CA ALA A 73 -4.72 -3.16 -9.11
C ALA A 73 -4.77 -3.79 -10.51
N LYS A 74 -5.93 -4.24 -10.91
CA LYS A 74 -6.15 -4.85 -12.24
C LYS A 74 -6.43 -3.81 -13.31
N THR A 75 -6.95 -2.66 -12.93
CA THR A 75 -7.29 -1.57 -13.84
C THR A 75 -6.66 -0.28 -13.37
N LYS A 76 -6.52 0.68 -14.29
CA LYS A 76 -6.01 2.01 -13.97
C LYS A 76 -6.91 2.75 -12.98
N ASP A 77 -8.23 2.60 -13.10
CA ASP A 77 -9.18 3.21 -12.18
C ASP A 77 -9.04 2.66 -10.76
N GLU A 78 -8.87 1.35 -10.62
CA GLU A 78 -8.60 0.72 -9.32
C GLU A 78 -7.26 1.17 -8.75
N MET A 79 -6.25 1.31 -9.60
CA MET A 79 -4.93 1.83 -9.22
C MET A 79 -5.04 3.25 -8.66
N LYS A 80 -5.82 4.12 -9.30
CA LYS A 80 -6.08 5.48 -8.82
C LYS A 80 -6.80 5.49 -7.48
N ARG A 81 -7.78 4.60 -7.29
CA ARG A 81 -8.50 4.47 -6.00
C ARG A 81 -7.55 4.11 -4.88
N LEU A 82 -6.66 3.15 -5.11
CA LEU A 82 -5.65 2.77 -4.12
C LEU A 82 -4.65 3.90 -3.86
N ALA A 83 -4.24 4.60 -4.90
CA ALA A 83 -3.26 5.69 -4.80
C ALA A 83 -3.80 6.89 -4.03
N PHE A 84 -5.08 7.22 -4.21
CA PHE A 84 -5.70 8.41 -3.62
C PHE A 84 -6.51 8.15 -2.35
N ASP A 85 -6.54 6.90 -1.88
CA ASP A 85 -7.19 6.54 -0.62
C ASP A 85 -6.29 6.92 0.56
N VAL A 86 -6.72 7.90 1.32
CA VAL A 86 -5.98 8.40 2.51
C VAL A 86 -5.74 7.29 3.52
N ASN A 87 -6.70 6.36 3.66
CA ASN A 87 -6.57 5.23 4.59
C ASN A 87 -5.55 4.18 4.12
N ASN A 88 -5.15 4.25 2.86
CA ASN A 88 -4.13 3.39 2.28
C ASN A 88 -2.73 4.04 2.31
N LEU A 89 -2.58 5.21 2.92
CA LEU A 89 -1.33 5.96 2.96
C LEU A 89 -0.72 5.95 4.35
N ARG A 90 0.61 5.83 4.39
CA ARG A 90 1.40 5.99 5.61
C ARG A 90 2.54 6.97 5.36
N ALA A 91 2.74 7.88 6.30
CA ALA A 91 3.88 8.79 6.28
C ALA A 91 5.07 8.12 6.99
N LEU A 92 6.16 7.91 6.28
CA LEU A 92 7.33 7.17 6.77
C LEU A 92 8.62 7.98 6.56
N CYS A 93 9.60 7.77 7.44
CA CYS A 93 10.96 8.23 7.18
C CYS A 93 11.61 7.33 6.14
N PHE A 94 12.67 7.80 5.53
CA PHE A 94 13.39 7.06 4.48
C PHE A 94 13.84 5.68 4.95
N ALA A 95 14.40 5.58 6.16
CA ALA A 95 14.90 4.34 6.72
C ALA A 95 13.80 3.28 6.91
N CYS A 96 12.66 3.69 7.48
CA CYS A 96 11.51 2.79 7.66
C CYS A 96 10.90 2.37 6.32
N HIS A 97 10.79 3.30 5.39
CA HIS A 97 10.29 3.03 4.04
C HIS A 97 11.16 1.99 3.32
N ALA A 98 12.48 2.16 3.36
CA ALA A 98 13.42 1.22 2.77
C ALA A 98 13.35 -0.16 3.43
N ARG A 99 13.25 -0.21 4.77
CA ARG A 99 13.12 -1.46 5.54
C ARG A 99 11.84 -2.21 5.18
N ILE A 100 10.72 -1.52 5.13
CA ILE A 100 9.43 -2.12 4.77
C ILE A 100 9.48 -2.69 3.36
N HIS A 101 10.02 -1.97 2.40
CA HIS A 101 10.20 -2.46 1.03
C HIS A 101 11.08 -3.70 0.97
N LYS A 102 12.14 -3.74 1.75
CA LYS A 102 13.04 -4.90 1.83
C LYS A 102 12.34 -6.12 2.46
N GLU A 103 11.65 -5.94 3.57
CA GLU A 103 10.89 -7.00 4.25
C GLU A 103 9.77 -7.55 3.38
N LEU A 104 9.13 -6.69 2.62
CA LEU A 104 8.08 -7.05 1.69
C LEU A 104 8.62 -7.75 0.44
N GLY A 105 9.95 -7.85 0.29
CA GLY A 105 10.57 -8.43 -0.89
C GLY A 105 10.18 -7.70 -2.15
N SER A 106 10.24 -6.40 -2.09
CA SER A 106 9.72 -5.42 -3.04
C SER A 106 9.82 -5.84 -4.51
N ASN A 107 8.79 -5.56 -5.27
CA ASN A 107 8.76 -5.57 -6.73
C ASN A 107 8.82 -6.95 -7.42
N THR A 108 8.74 -8.06 -6.69
CA THR A 108 8.50 -9.34 -7.36
C THR A 108 6.99 -9.50 -7.55
N ALA A 109 6.59 -9.74 -8.79
CA ALA A 109 5.19 -9.96 -9.15
C ALA A 109 4.53 -11.07 -8.33
N LYS A 110 5.31 -12.05 -7.90
CA LYS A 110 4.86 -13.15 -7.04
C LYS A 110 4.37 -12.65 -5.69
N ILE A 111 5.13 -11.78 -5.04
CA ILE A 111 4.77 -11.25 -3.70
C ILE A 111 3.58 -10.32 -3.79
N VAL A 112 3.52 -9.50 -4.82
CA VAL A 112 2.38 -8.63 -5.11
C VAL A 112 1.10 -9.46 -5.26
N ARG A 113 1.15 -10.57 -6.02
CA ARG A 113 0.03 -11.50 -6.17
C ARG A 113 -0.39 -12.14 -4.87
N GLN A 114 0.56 -12.67 -4.10
CA GLN A 114 0.27 -13.32 -2.82
C GLN A 114 -0.49 -12.40 -1.88
N ARG A 115 -0.15 -11.12 -1.87
CA ARG A 115 -0.85 -10.13 -1.06
C ARG A 115 -2.23 -9.81 -1.56
N ALA A 116 -2.40 -9.71 -2.87
CA ALA A 116 -3.70 -9.50 -3.47
C ALA A 116 -4.64 -10.66 -3.16
N GLU A 117 -4.16 -11.90 -3.25
CA GLU A 117 -4.88 -13.10 -2.89
C GLU A 117 -5.25 -13.12 -1.41
N ALA A 118 -4.30 -12.85 -0.52
CA ALA A 118 -4.54 -12.80 0.92
C ALA A 118 -5.58 -11.74 1.30
N ARG A 119 -5.60 -10.60 0.60
CA ARG A 119 -6.59 -9.56 0.78
C ARG A 119 -7.98 -10.02 0.34
N GLN A 120 -8.06 -10.68 -0.82
CA GLN A 120 -9.31 -11.24 -1.33
C GLN A 120 -9.88 -12.29 -0.39
N ASP A 121 -9.02 -13.16 0.14
CA ASP A 121 -9.42 -14.19 1.11
C ASP A 121 -9.97 -13.57 2.39
N ARG A 122 -9.32 -12.54 2.90
CA ARG A 122 -9.81 -11.81 4.08
C ARG A 122 -11.16 -11.15 3.83
N TRP A 123 -11.33 -10.58 2.65
CA TRP A 123 -12.60 -9.97 2.27
C TRP A 123 -13.71 -11.02 2.14
N ALA A 124 -13.43 -12.14 1.48
CA ALA A 124 -14.34 -13.26 1.33
C ALA A 124 -14.73 -13.85 2.69
N ASN A 125 -13.76 -14.07 3.57
CA ASN A 125 -14.01 -14.58 4.92
C ASN A 125 -14.86 -13.62 5.74
N ASN A 126 -14.63 -12.33 5.61
CA ASN A 126 -15.41 -11.29 6.29
C ASN A 126 -16.85 -11.28 5.80
N LEU A 127 -17.06 -11.45 4.50
CA LEU A 127 -18.38 -11.52 3.89
C LEU A 127 -19.13 -12.79 4.35
N MET A 128 -18.46 -13.94 4.32
CA MET A 128 -19.02 -15.23 4.79
C MET A 128 -19.40 -15.18 6.27
N SER A 129 -18.57 -14.57 7.09
CA SER A 129 -18.83 -14.35 8.51
C SER A 129 -20.10 -13.55 8.74
N LYS A 130 -20.36 -12.53 7.95
CA LYS A 130 -21.59 -11.72 8.01
C LYS A 130 -22.83 -12.52 7.62
N PHE A 131 -22.73 -13.37 6.62
CA PHE A 131 -23.84 -14.26 6.23
C PHE A 131 -24.14 -15.31 7.28
N THR A 132 -23.15 -15.88 7.92
CA THR A 132 -23.29 -16.87 8.99
C THR A 132 -24.02 -16.25 10.20
N ILE A 133 -23.66 -15.02 10.58
CA ILE A 133 -24.33 -14.30 11.68
C ILE A 133 -25.80 -14.05 11.37
N LYS A 134 -26.14 -13.69 10.12
CA LYS A 134 -27.53 -13.48 9.72
C LYS A 134 -28.39 -14.75 9.77
N THR A 135 -27.77 -15.91 9.49
CA THR A 135 -28.47 -17.20 9.54
C THR A 135 -28.73 -17.65 10.99
N GLU A 136 -27.85 -17.32 11.92
CA GLU A 136 -28.02 -17.64 13.34
C GLU A 136 -29.11 -16.82 14.04
N GLU A 137 -29.40 -15.61 13.55
CA GLU A 137 -30.45 -14.74 14.07
C GLU A 137 -31.85 -15.14 13.64
N GLN A 138 -32.00 -16.05 12.70
CA GLN A 138 -33.29 -16.60 12.26
C GLN A 138 -33.66 -17.87 13.00
#